data_67ad5dc8289e1bf246867de22a3d5d13
#
_entry.id   67ad5dc8289e1bf246867de22a3d5d13
#
_cell.length_a   1.000
_cell.length_b   1.000
_cell.length_c   1.000
_cell.angle_alpha   90.00
_cell.angle_beta   90.00
_cell.angle_gamma   90.00
#
_symmetry.space_group_name_H-M   'P 1'
#
loop_
_entity.id
_entity.type
_entity.pdbx_description
1 polymer ?
#
loop_
_entity_poly.entity_id
_entity_poly.type
_entity_poly.pdbx_seq_one_letter_code
_entity_poly.pdbx_strand_id
1 'polypeptide(L)'
;MLNNNNEIWKPIKGFESYYEVSNLGNIKSKRFNKIMKTYTNNSGYKCIDLKDDTKKHKKLVHRLVAETFLENQAEYPEVNHISENKHDNSVKNLEWCSRSYNKQHSIKSGTYDKIYTQKNTLGKKHKSNTASKYHNVSYDKSKNRWVAVIIENKQKLGFKRFKTEEEAALHVNNIIDEYNLERPKNVID
;
A
#
# COMPACT_ATOMS: atom_id res chain seq x y z
N MET A 1 -17.58 -34.87 9.07
CA MET A 1 -17.26 -33.51 8.58
C MET A 1 -16.02 -33.64 7.74
N LEU A 2 -16.16 -33.56 6.41
CA LEU A 2 -15.06 -33.75 5.46
C LEU A 2 -14.24 -32.46 5.38
N ASN A 3 -13.08 -32.42 6.05
CA ASN A 3 -12.06 -31.39 5.85
C ASN A 3 -11.36 -31.64 4.50
N ASN A 4 -12.02 -31.29 3.41
CA ASN A 4 -11.42 -31.30 2.07
C ASN A 4 -10.61 -30.01 1.79
N ASN A 5 -9.72 -29.63 2.69
CA ASN A 5 -8.65 -28.71 2.35
C ASN A 5 -7.46 -29.53 1.87
N ASN A 6 -7.51 -29.98 0.61
CA ASN A 6 -6.38 -30.67 0.00
C ASN A 6 -5.23 -29.65 -0.16
N GLU A 7 -4.35 -29.58 0.84
CA GLU A 7 -3.20 -28.71 0.81
C GLU A 7 -2.17 -29.25 -0.19
N ILE A 8 -1.90 -28.48 -1.21
CA ILE A 8 -0.98 -28.83 -2.30
C ILE A 8 0.31 -28.04 -2.11
N TRP A 9 1.43 -28.74 -2.11
CA TRP A 9 2.77 -28.18 -1.94
C TRP A 9 3.52 -28.18 -3.27
N LYS A 10 4.20 -27.05 -3.58
CA LYS A 10 5.07 -26.93 -4.74
C LYS A 10 6.38 -26.24 -4.34
N PRO A 11 7.50 -26.58 -5.01
CA PRO A 11 8.79 -25.91 -4.80
C PRO A 11 8.67 -24.40 -5.07
N ILE A 12 9.37 -23.59 -4.25
CA ILE A 12 9.46 -22.15 -4.44
C ILE A 12 10.52 -21.87 -5.52
N LYS A 13 10.14 -21.11 -6.56
CA LYS A 13 11.04 -20.71 -7.66
C LYS A 13 12.29 -20.00 -7.12
N GLY A 14 13.45 -20.48 -7.51
CA GLY A 14 14.76 -20.01 -7.04
C GLY A 14 15.17 -20.52 -5.66
N PHE A 15 14.34 -21.39 -5.04
CA PHE A 15 14.62 -22.05 -3.76
C PHE A 15 14.16 -23.51 -3.77
N GLU A 16 14.11 -24.14 -4.92
CA GLU A 16 13.49 -25.45 -5.17
C GLU A 16 14.06 -26.55 -4.28
N SER A 17 15.38 -26.48 -4.00
CA SER A 17 16.07 -27.44 -3.14
C SER A 17 15.81 -27.23 -1.64
N TYR A 18 15.33 -26.04 -1.25
CA TYR A 18 15.27 -25.63 0.16
C TYR A 18 13.87 -25.53 0.72
N TYR A 19 12.89 -25.04 -0.09
CA TYR A 19 11.58 -24.70 0.41
C TYR A 19 10.45 -25.02 -0.56
N GLU A 20 9.28 -25.28 0.04
CA GLU A 20 8.01 -25.43 -0.65
C GLU A 20 7.01 -24.43 -0.11
N VAL A 21 6.07 -24.01 -0.95
CA VAL A 21 4.91 -23.21 -0.58
C VAL A 21 3.63 -24.00 -0.87
N SER A 22 2.63 -23.85 0.00
CA SER A 22 1.32 -24.45 -0.24
C SER A 22 0.34 -23.48 -0.90
N ASN A 23 -0.72 -24.05 -1.50
CA ASN A 23 -1.88 -23.31 -2.01
C ASN A 23 -2.67 -22.59 -0.92
N LEU A 24 -2.38 -22.83 0.36
CA LEU A 24 -2.96 -22.17 1.53
C LEU A 24 -2.05 -21.08 2.11
N GLY A 25 -0.85 -20.87 1.54
CA GLY A 25 0.11 -19.85 2.00
C GLY A 25 1.04 -20.30 3.12
N ASN A 26 1.12 -21.62 3.40
CA ASN A 26 2.11 -22.15 4.31
C ASN A 26 3.46 -22.35 3.60
N ILE A 27 4.56 -22.18 4.33
CA ILE A 27 5.92 -22.39 3.83
C ILE A 27 6.57 -23.52 4.60
N LYS A 28 7.17 -24.48 3.90
CA LYS A 28 7.85 -25.62 4.51
C LYS A 28 9.32 -25.65 4.12
N SER A 29 10.19 -25.86 5.09
CA SER A 29 11.58 -26.16 4.84
C SER A 29 11.73 -27.64 4.49
N LYS A 30 12.32 -27.95 3.34
CA LYS A 30 12.60 -29.33 2.92
C LYS A 30 13.68 -29.97 3.79
N ARG A 31 14.71 -29.19 4.17
CA ARG A 31 15.83 -29.66 5.00
C ARG A 31 15.36 -30.16 6.37
N PHE A 32 14.39 -29.48 7.00
CA PHE A 32 13.95 -29.80 8.34
C PHE A 32 12.56 -30.44 8.37
N ASN A 33 11.93 -30.61 7.21
CA ASN A 33 10.56 -31.09 7.04
C ASN A 33 9.56 -30.36 7.98
N LYS A 34 9.72 -29.05 8.14
CA LYS A 34 9.02 -28.24 9.14
C LYS A 34 8.35 -27.03 8.48
N ILE A 35 7.11 -26.73 8.92
CA ILE A 35 6.43 -25.48 8.57
C ILE A 35 7.12 -24.32 9.27
N MET A 36 7.41 -23.29 8.50
CA MET A 36 8.13 -22.11 8.94
C MET A 36 7.17 -21.04 9.46
N LYS A 37 7.60 -20.34 10.50
CA LYS A 37 6.85 -19.20 11.03
C LYS A 37 7.00 -17.99 10.10
N THR A 38 5.88 -17.39 9.75
CA THR A 38 5.82 -16.09 9.05
C THR A 38 5.65 -14.97 10.06
N TYR A 39 6.00 -13.75 9.65
CA TYR A 39 5.78 -12.54 10.45
C TYR A 39 5.07 -11.47 9.61
N THR A 40 4.48 -10.48 10.27
CA THR A 40 3.77 -9.39 9.59
C THR A 40 4.68 -8.16 9.50
N ASN A 41 4.81 -7.57 8.31
CA ASN A 41 5.55 -6.33 8.13
C ASN A 41 4.70 -5.10 8.49
N ASN A 42 5.32 -3.91 8.48
CA ASN A 42 4.66 -2.64 8.81
C ASN A 42 3.48 -2.28 7.88
N SER A 43 3.38 -2.91 6.70
CA SER A 43 2.29 -2.74 5.75
C SER A 43 1.18 -3.78 5.91
N GLY A 44 1.27 -4.64 6.92
CA GLY A 44 0.27 -5.67 7.23
C GLY A 44 0.41 -6.97 6.42
N TYR A 45 1.43 -7.13 5.59
CA TYR A 45 1.63 -8.34 4.79
C TYR A 45 2.43 -9.41 5.54
N LYS A 46 2.06 -10.68 5.34
CA LYS A 46 2.86 -11.82 5.79
C LYS A 46 4.17 -11.93 5.02
N CYS A 47 5.26 -12.01 5.77
CA CYS A 47 6.62 -12.14 5.25
C CYS A 47 7.31 -13.37 5.80
N ILE A 48 8.34 -13.82 5.08
CA ILE A 48 9.26 -14.86 5.50
C ILE A 48 10.67 -14.55 5.03
N ASP A 49 11.65 -14.96 5.81
CA ASP A 49 13.06 -14.92 5.43
C ASP A 49 13.48 -16.30 4.95
N LEU A 50 13.72 -16.45 3.65
CA LEU A 50 14.25 -17.65 3.03
C LEU A 50 15.78 -17.52 2.94
N LYS A 51 16.49 -18.59 3.26
CA LYS A 51 17.94 -18.63 3.19
C LYS A 51 18.37 -19.64 2.12
N ASP A 52 19.18 -19.21 1.18
CA ASP A 52 19.99 -20.08 0.33
C ASP A 52 21.40 -20.24 0.91
N ASP A 53 22.33 -20.80 0.15
CA ASP A 53 23.72 -21.02 0.59
C ASP A 53 24.50 -19.71 0.78
N THR A 54 24.01 -18.59 0.24
CA THR A 54 24.73 -17.32 0.21
C THR A 54 24.18 -16.31 1.21
N LYS A 55 22.84 -16.10 1.24
CA LYS A 55 22.22 -15.02 2.03
C LYS A 55 20.76 -15.31 2.39
N LYS A 56 20.21 -14.41 3.18
CA LYS A 56 18.78 -14.38 3.49
C LYS A 56 18.04 -13.46 2.51
N HIS A 57 16.86 -13.89 2.09
CA HIS A 57 15.97 -13.17 1.20
C HIS A 57 14.62 -12.97 1.86
N LYS A 58 14.27 -11.74 2.14
CA LYS A 58 12.93 -11.40 2.61
C LYS A 58 11.93 -11.51 1.47
N LYS A 59 10.92 -12.34 1.64
CA LYS A 59 9.86 -12.59 0.64
C LYS A 59 8.48 -12.33 1.23
N LEU A 60 7.56 -11.91 0.38
CA LEU A 60 6.15 -11.76 0.70
C LEU A 60 5.42 -13.06 0.40
N VAL A 61 4.67 -13.60 1.36
CA VAL A 61 4.03 -14.93 1.22
C VAL A 61 3.04 -14.95 0.06
N HIS A 62 2.17 -13.93 -0.07
CA HIS A 62 1.20 -13.86 -1.18
C HIS A 62 1.88 -13.89 -2.55
N ARG A 63 3.05 -13.26 -2.69
CA ARG A 63 3.79 -13.31 -3.97
C ARG A 63 4.34 -14.69 -4.24
N LEU A 64 4.90 -15.38 -3.25
CA LEU A 64 5.36 -16.76 -3.41
C LEU A 64 4.24 -17.69 -3.83
N VAL A 65 3.05 -17.54 -3.25
CA VAL A 65 1.87 -18.32 -3.64
C VAL A 65 1.43 -17.99 -5.07
N ALA A 66 1.30 -16.70 -5.39
CA ALA A 66 0.88 -16.28 -6.73
C ALA A 66 1.87 -16.73 -7.82
N GLU A 67 3.17 -16.54 -7.61
CA GLU A 67 4.24 -16.95 -8.53
C GLU A 67 4.28 -18.48 -8.75
N THR A 68 3.80 -19.25 -7.77
CA THR A 68 3.84 -20.72 -7.81
C THR A 68 2.57 -21.36 -8.35
N PHE A 69 1.41 -20.73 -8.13
CA PHE A 69 0.10 -21.37 -8.38
C PHE A 69 -0.78 -20.63 -9.37
N LEU A 70 -0.55 -19.34 -9.64
CA LEU A 70 -1.36 -18.54 -10.54
C LEU A 70 -0.61 -18.24 -11.84
N GLU A 71 -1.26 -18.45 -12.96
CA GLU A 71 -0.74 -18.00 -14.25
C GLU A 71 -0.79 -16.47 -14.35
N ASN A 72 0.24 -15.88 -14.95
CA ASN A 72 0.34 -14.43 -15.18
C ASN A 72 0.67 -14.15 -16.65
N GLN A 73 -0.24 -14.53 -17.54
CA GLN A 73 -0.05 -14.36 -18.99
C GLN A 73 0.04 -12.90 -19.42
N ALA A 74 -0.61 -11.99 -18.66
CA ALA A 74 -0.61 -10.55 -18.93
C ALA A 74 0.56 -9.80 -18.29
N GLU A 75 1.52 -10.52 -17.65
CA GLU A 75 2.68 -9.97 -16.97
C GLU A 75 2.35 -8.86 -15.96
N TYR A 76 1.23 -9.00 -15.25
CA TYR A 76 0.82 -8.03 -14.25
C TYR A 76 1.83 -7.91 -13.11
N PRO A 77 2.15 -6.68 -12.67
CA PRO A 77 3.21 -6.44 -11.69
C PRO A 77 2.79 -6.66 -10.23
N GLU A 78 1.49 -6.69 -9.95
CA GLU A 78 0.96 -6.74 -8.58
C GLU A 78 0.10 -7.96 -8.32
N VAL A 79 0.08 -8.38 -7.05
CA VAL A 79 -0.82 -9.40 -6.52
C VAL A 79 -1.77 -8.74 -5.55
N ASN A 80 -3.07 -8.84 -5.83
CA ASN A 80 -4.14 -8.35 -4.98
C ASN A 80 -4.69 -9.46 -4.07
N HIS A 81 -5.14 -9.08 -2.87
CA HIS A 81 -5.97 -9.91 -2.01
C HIS A 81 -7.44 -9.60 -2.29
N ILE A 82 -8.18 -10.50 -2.90
CA ILE A 82 -9.57 -10.32 -3.34
C ILE A 82 -10.47 -9.90 -2.19
N SER A 83 -10.31 -10.53 -1.02
CA SER A 83 -11.06 -10.19 0.21
C SER A 83 -10.46 -9.03 1.01
N GLU A 84 -9.35 -8.44 0.56
CA GLU A 84 -8.54 -7.44 1.28
C GLU A 84 -7.90 -7.93 2.59
N ASN A 85 -8.16 -9.16 2.99
CA ASN A 85 -7.51 -9.77 4.14
C ASN A 85 -6.07 -10.17 3.78
N LYS A 86 -5.11 -9.31 4.10
CA LYS A 86 -3.66 -9.52 3.85
C LYS A 86 -3.07 -10.73 4.59
N HIS A 87 -3.81 -11.32 5.51
CA HIS A 87 -3.41 -12.49 6.28
C HIS A 87 -3.85 -13.79 5.61
N ASP A 88 -4.86 -13.76 4.74
CA ASP A 88 -5.30 -14.91 3.94
C ASP A 88 -4.52 -14.92 2.61
N ASN A 89 -3.47 -15.74 2.58
CA ASN A 89 -2.61 -15.90 1.42
C ASN A 89 -2.93 -17.17 0.62
N SER A 90 -4.14 -17.71 0.77
CA SER A 90 -4.60 -18.83 -0.05
C SER A 90 -4.74 -18.43 -1.51
N VAL A 91 -4.47 -19.34 -2.43
CA VAL A 91 -4.62 -19.15 -3.88
C VAL A 91 -5.98 -18.58 -4.26
N LYS A 92 -7.05 -19.03 -3.56
CA LYS A 92 -8.44 -18.58 -3.82
C LYS A 92 -8.67 -17.11 -3.54
N ASN A 93 -7.83 -16.51 -2.70
CA ASN A 93 -7.91 -15.11 -2.30
C ASN A 93 -6.90 -14.20 -3.03
N LEU A 94 -6.15 -14.73 -3.98
CA LEU A 94 -5.10 -13.98 -4.67
C LEU A 94 -5.38 -13.90 -6.18
N GLU A 95 -5.05 -12.76 -6.77
CA GLU A 95 -5.10 -12.55 -8.21
C GLU A 95 -3.94 -11.66 -8.67
N TRP A 96 -3.43 -11.91 -9.88
CA TRP A 96 -2.53 -10.99 -10.56
C TRP A 96 -3.31 -9.80 -11.11
N CYS A 97 -2.81 -8.59 -10.93
CA CYS A 97 -3.51 -7.40 -11.38
C CYS A 97 -2.57 -6.26 -11.79
N SER A 98 -3.14 -5.32 -12.55
CA SER A 98 -2.45 -4.05 -12.84
C SER A 98 -2.46 -3.14 -11.61
N ARG A 99 -1.52 -2.18 -11.57
CA ARG A 99 -1.47 -1.16 -10.51
C ARG A 99 -2.75 -0.33 -10.42
N SER A 100 -3.32 0.01 -11.57
CA SER A 100 -4.58 0.79 -11.63
C SER A 100 -5.76 0.01 -11.06
N TYR A 101 -5.89 -1.27 -11.41
CA TYR A 101 -6.94 -2.13 -10.86
C TYR A 101 -6.81 -2.27 -9.34
N ASN A 102 -5.60 -2.59 -8.85
CA ASN A 102 -5.35 -2.75 -7.42
C ASN A 102 -5.69 -1.47 -6.63
N LYS A 103 -5.33 -0.31 -7.17
CA LYS A 103 -5.72 0.98 -6.57
C LYS A 103 -7.23 1.19 -6.56
N GLN A 104 -7.92 0.91 -7.67
CA GLN A 104 -9.40 1.04 -7.75
C GLN A 104 -10.10 0.08 -6.80
N HIS A 105 -9.63 -1.17 -6.69
CA HIS A 105 -10.15 -2.15 -5.74
C HIS A 105 -10.05 -1.62 -4.30
N SER A 106 -8.88 -1.11 -3.92
CA SER A 106 -8.65 -0.54 -2.59
C SER A 106 -9.48 0.73 -2.31
N ILE A 107 -9.80 1.54 -3.33
CA ILE A 107 -10.71 2.70 -3.20
C ILE A 107 -12.14 2.22 -2.97
N LYS A 108 -12.63 1.28 -3.81
CA LYS A 108 -14.01 0.77 -3.70
C LYS A 108 -14.31 0.13 -2.35
N SER A 109 -13.33 -0.54 -1.76
CA SER A 109 -13.47 -1.16 -0.44
C SER A 109 -13.31 -0.20 0.74
N GLY A 110 -12.97 1.06 0.49
CA GLY A 110 -12.68 2.07 1.52
C GLY A 110 -11.36 1.85 2.26
N THR A 111 -10.56 0.86 1.87
CA THR A 111 -9.25 0.62 2.48
C THR A 111 -8.26 1.73 2.14
N TYR A 112 -8.33 2.25 0.92
CA TYR A 112 -7.52 3.39 0.48
C TYR A 112 -7.81 4.64 1.31
N ASP A 113 -9.07 4.95 1.56
CA ASP A 113 -9.48 6.10 2.35
C ASP A 113 -9.06 5.97 3.82
N LYS A 114 -9.14 4.77 4.40
CA LYS A 114 -8.64 4.50 5.76
C LYS A 114 -7.12 4.72 5.86
N ILE A 115 -6.35 4.25 4.88
CA ILE A 115 -4.90 4.46 4.84
C ILE A 115 -4.57 5.93 4.58
N TYR A 116 -5.31 6.58 3.69
CA TYR A 116 -5.11 8.00 3.35
C TYR A 116 -5.48 8.89 4.53
N THR A 117 -6.62 8.65 5.19
CA THR A 117 -7.04 9.36 6.40
C THR A 117 -6.13 9.07 7.58
N GLN A 118 -5.66 7.83 7.81
CA GLN A 118 -4.70 7.52 8.88
C GLN A 118 -3.33 8.17 8.66
N LYS A 119 -2.86 8.29 7.42
CA LYS A 119 -1.63 9.05 7.10
C LYS A 119 -1.81 10.55 7.21
N ASN A 120 -3.01 11.03 7.00
CA ASN A 120 -3.37 12.46 7.01
C ASN A 120 -4.12 12.85 8.28
N THR A 121 -4.31 11.93 9.26
CA THR A 121 -4.96 12.26 10.53
C THR A 121 -4.15 13.29 11.28
N LEU A 122 -4.80 14.41 11.40
CA LEU A 122 -4.68 15.44 12.43
C LEU A 122 -3.71 15.05 13.57
N GLY A 123 -2.61 15.81 13.71
CA GLY A 123 -1.83 15.83 14.95
C GLY A 123 -0.49 15.11 14.93
N LYS A 124 -0.02 14.50 13.86
CA LYS A 124 1.42 14.18 13.78
C LYS A 124 2.17 15.46 13.45
N LYS A 125 2.71 16.12 14.50
CA LYS A 125 3.71 17.19 14.34
C LYS A 125 4.77 16.70 13.35
N HIS A 126 4.70 17.18 12.11
CA HIS A 126 5.80 17.00 11.18
C HIS A 126 7.05 17.61 11.82
N LYS A 127 8.16 16.87 11.86
CA LYS A 127 9.44 17.31 12.43
C LYS A 127 10.10 18.48 11.68
N SER A 128 9.44 19.04 10.66
CA SER A 128 9.89 20.25 9.97
C SER A 128 8.96 21.41 10.29
N ASN A 129 9.54 22.54 10.80
CA ASN A 129 8.83 23.80 11.06
C ASN A 129 8.18 24.45 9.80
N THR A 130 7.96 23.70 8.73
CA THR A 130 7.41 24.16 7.45
C THR A 130 6.16 23.42 7.04
N ALA A 131 5.76 22.37 7.76
CA ALA A 131 4.56 21.60 7.44
C ALA A 131 3.32 22.27 8.03
N SER A 132 2.31 22.46 7.21
CA SER A 132 0.98 22.95 7.58
C SER A 132 0.11 21.85 8.19
N LYS A 133 -0.84 22.25 9.05
CA LYS A 133 -1.95 21.40 9.48
C LYS A 133 -2.98 21.19 8.36
N TYR A 134 -2.95 22.01 7.32
CA TYR A 134 -3.86 21.98 6.19
C TYR A 134 -3.28 21.30 4.96
N HIS A 135 -4.15 20.66 4.18
CA HIS A 135 -3.77 20.01 2.91
C HIS A 135 -3.40 21.04 1.85
N ASN A 136 -2.39 20.73 1.04
CA ASN A 136 -1.90 21.58 -0.05
C ASN A 136 -1.42 22.96 0.39
N VAL A 137 -1.08 23.12 1.68
CA VAL A 137 -0.51 24.33 2.28
C VAL A 137 0.87 24.02 2.83
N SER A 138 1.82 24.91 2.65
CA SER A 138 3.19 24.81 3.16
C SER A 138 3.78 26.18 3.49
N TYR A 139 4.79 26.23 4.36
CA TYR A 139 5.44 27.49 4.70
C TYR A 139 6.75 27.68 3.92
N ASP A 140 6.80 28.78 3.15
CA ASP A 140 8.00 29.22 2.43
C ASP A 140 8.86 30.12 3.35
N LYS A 141 9.87 29.53 3.97
CA LYS A 141 10.78 30.22 4.89
C LYS A 141 11.53 31.37 4.20
N SER A 142 11.85 31.24 2.92
CA SER A 142 12.63 32.24 2.19
C SER A 142 11.84 33.53 1.96
N LYS A 143 10.53 33.44 1.89
CA LYS A 143 9.61 34.55 1.66
C LYS A 143 8.77 34.93 2.88
N ASN A 144 8.91 34.16 3.96
CA ASN A 144 8.12 34.31 5.20
C ASN A 144 6.61 34.34 4.91
N ARG A 145 6.14 33.37 4.13
CA ARG A 145 4.73 33.30 3.67
C ARG A 145 4.24 31.86 3.63
N TRP A 146 2.95 31.68 3.83
CA TRP A 146 2.25 30.46 3.58
C TRP A 146 1.93 30.32 2.08
N VAL A 147 2.10 29.13 1.55
CA VAL A 147 1.90 28.81 0.12
C VAL A 147 0.77 27.81 0.00
N ALA A 148 -0.21 28.17 -0.82
CA ALA A 148 -1.25 27.27 -1.29
C ALA A 148 -0.91 26.81 -2.71
N VAL A 149 -0.93 25.50 -2.97
CA VAL A 149 -0.73 24.95 -4.31
C VAL A 149 -1.51 23.65 -4.50
N ILE A 150 -2.30 23.58 -5.57
CA ILE A 150 -2.90 22.32 -6.04
C ILE A 150 -2.23 21.94 -7.35
N ILE A 151 -1.86 20.66 -7.43
CA ILE A 151 -1.35 20.04 -8.65
C ILE A 151 -2.34 18.97 -9.07
N GLU A 152 -2.90 19.10 -10.26
CA GLU A 152 -3.78 18.13 -10.91
C GLU A 152 -3.22 17.80 -12.28
N ASN A 153 -3.16 16.49 -12.62
CA ASN A 153 -2.64 16.02 -13.91
C ASN A 153 -1.28 16.65 -14.32
N LYS A 154 -0.38 16.82 -13.34
CA LYS A 154 0.93 17.48 -13.47
C LYS A 154 0.88 19.00 -13.77
N GLN A 155 -0.29 19.61 -13.76
CA GLN A 155 -0.47 21.05 -13.90
C GLN A 155 -0.76 21.69 -12.55
N LYS A 156 -0.23 22.91 -12.33
CA LYS A 156 -0.56 23.72 -11.15
C LYS A 156 -1.85 24.46 -11.43
N LEU A 157 -2.92 24.11 -10.73
CA LEU A 157 -4.22 24.79 -10.84
C LEU A 157 -4.27 26.09 -10.02
N GLY A 158 -3.44 26.20 -9.00
CA GLY A 158 -3.33 27.41 -8.21
C GLY A 158 -1.99 27.43 -7.47
N PHE A 159 -1.39 28.62 -7.42
CA PHE A 159 -0.20 28.90 -6.63
C PHE A 159 -0.28 30.33 -6.13
N LYS A 160 -0.44 30.49 -4.82
CA LYS A 160 -0.51 31.82 -4.19
C LYS A 160 0.15 31.82 -2.80
N ARG A 161 0.66 32.98 -2.39
CA ARG A 161 1.27 33.18 -1.07
C ARG A 161 0.39 34.05 -0.19
N PHE A 162 0.32 33.71 1.10
CA PHE A 162 -0.53 34.34 2.10
C PHE A 162 0.26 34.71 3.34
N LYS A 163 -0.30 35.60 4.16
CA LYS A 163 0.29 35.98 5.44
C LYS A 163 0.00 34.93 6.53
N THR A 164 -1.18 34.32 6.48
CA THR A 164 -1.61 33.31 7.46
C THR A 164 -1.79 31.93 6.81
N GLU A 165 -1.77 30.92 7.64
CA GLU A 165 -1.98 29.54 7.23
C GLU A 165 -3.44 29.29 6.82
N GLU A 166 -4.36 29.92 7.52
CA GLU A 166 -5.81 29.84 7.32
C GLU A 166 -6.21 30.46 5.97
N GLU A 167 -5.65 31.63 5.62
CA GLU A 167 -5.87 32.25 4.29
C GLU A 167 -5.41 31.32 3.16
N ALA A 168 -4.28 30.64 3.34
CA ALA A 168 -3.80 29.69 2.36
C ALA A 168 -4.71 28.45 2.26
N ALA A 169 -5.22 27.95 3.39
CA ALA A 169 -6.14 26.83 3.43
C ALA A 169 -7.50 27.16 2.78
N LEU A 170 -8.02 28.37 3.03
CA LEU A 170 -9.24 28.86 2.40
C LEU A 170 -9.09 28.95 0.87
N HIS A 171 -7.94 29.47 0.42
CA HIS A 171 -7.67 29.52 -1.01
C HIS A 171 -7.59 28.13 -1.67
N VAL A 172 -7.04 27.11 -0.96
CA VAL A 172 -7.10 25.72 -1.42
C VAL A 172 -8.53 25.25 -1.60
N ASN A 173 -9.41 25.52 -0.62
CA ASN A 173 -10.82 25.16 -0.69
C ASN A 173 -11.52 25.81 -1.88
N ASN A 174 -11.25 27.08 -2.13
CA ASN A 174 -11.83 27.82 -3.28
C ASN A 174 -11.41 27.21 -4.62
N ILE A 175 -10.15 26.77 -4.77
CA ILE A 175 -9.68 26.07 -5.98
C ILE A 175 -10.39 24.72 -6.14
N ILE A 176 -10.61 23.99 -5.05
CA ILE A 176 -11.33 22.72 -5.07
C ILE A 176 -12.75 22.93 -5.62
N ASP A 177 -13.42 23.99 -5.21
CA ASP A 177 -14.76 24.34 -5.68
C ASP A 177 -14.76 24.83 -7.13
N GLU A 178 -13.87 25.74 -7.46
CA GLU A 178 -13.75 26.35 -8.80
C GLU A 178 -13.53 25.29 -9.89
N TYR A 179 -12.68 24.29 -9.59
CA TYR A 179 -12.35 23.23 -10.55
C TYR A 179 -13.11 21.93 -10.31
N ASN A 180 -14.10 21.95 -9.40
CA ASN A 180 -14.92 20.78 -9.03
C ASN A 180 -14.08 19.51 -8.75
N LEU A 181 -13.03 19.66 -7.95
CA LEU A 181 -12.10 18.58 -7.67
C LEU A 181 -12.66 17.63 -6.62
N GLU A 182 -12.58 16.33 -6.87
CA GLU A 182 -12.93 15.27 -5.89
C GLU A 182 -11.84 15.14 -4.79
N ARG A 183 -11.68 16.19 -3.97
CA ARG A 183 -10.71 16.25 -2.86
C ARG A 183 -11.36 16.77 -1.58
N PRO A 184 -10.92 16.28 -0.41
CA PRO A 184 -11.39 16.83 0.86
C PRO A 184 -10.96 18.29 1.02
N LYS A 185 -11.89 19.12 1.49
CA LYS A 185 -11.60 20.51 1.88
C LYS A 185 -10.91 20.56 3.24
N ASN A 186 -10.16 21.62 3.47
CA ASN A 186 -9.62 21.94 4.77
C ASN A 186 -10.75 22.43 5.70
N VAL A 187 -10.79 21.91 6.92
CA VAL A 187 -11.61 22.47 8.00
C VAL A 187 -10.81 23.60 8.63
N ILE A 188 -11.34 24.80 8.60
CA ILE A 188 -10.69 26.00 9.12
C ILE A 188 -11.45 26.39 10.38
N ASP A 189 -10.77 26.33 11.52
CA ASP A 189 -11.31 26.70 12.84
C ASP A 189 -11.28 28.22 13.03
#